data_6270542df702c7712e0e1ecdf991b454
#
_entry.id   6270542df702c7712e0e1ecdf991b454
#
_cell.length_a   1.000
_cell.length_b   1.000
_cell.length_c   1.000
_cell.angle_alpha   90.00
_cell.angle_beta   90.00
_cell.angle_gamma   90.00
#
_symmetry.space_group_name_H-M   'P 1'
#
loop_
_entity.id
_entity.type
_entity.pdbx_description
1 polymer ?
#
loop_
_entity_poly.entity_id
_entity_poly.type
_entity_poly.pdbx_seq_one_letter_code
_entity_poly.pdbx_strand_id
1 'polypeptide(L)'
;MMRVIGAGFPRTGTASMKAALERLGFGPCYHMFEIITHPDHVDRWLPAATGATLDWDRVMAGYHSCQDWPAGFFWKELAEAYPQAKVVLTVRDPHRWYASFRWLTSQAGIRRVDPEEAPENVRPMLEGMRRMQPLLARLGREAISPDWRFGEEVPEAQAVDAFHRHVAAVRETLPADRLLVFDVREGWEPLCRFLDVDVPDEPFPHLNEREVMANMFEEMAHGGRLPDLFGAGH
;
A
#
# COMPACT_ATOMS: atom_id res chain seq x y z
N MET A 1 -4.19 15.50 10.33
CA MET A 1 -3.63 14.59 11.35
C MET A 1 -3.99 13.17 10.96
N MET A 2 -3.04 12.22 11.02
CA MET A 2 -3.25 10.80 10.71
C MET A 2 -4.25 10.18 11.67
N ARG A 3 -5.27 9.50 11.15
CA ARG A 3 -6.37 8.88 11.91
C ARG A 3 -6.37 7.35 11.81
N VAL A 4 -5.99 6.80 10.64
CA VAL A 4 -5.93 5.35 10.41
C VAL A 4 -4.63 4.99 9.70
N ILE A 5 -3.92 4.01 10.25
CA ILE A 5 -2.67 3.48 9.71
C ILE A 5 -2.90 2.06 9.24
N GLY A 6 -2.57 1.77 7.99
CA GLY A 6 -2.55 0.42 7.45
C GLY A 6 -1.24 -0.28 7.78
N ALA A 7 -1.33 -1.48 8.36
CA ALA A 7 -0.17 -2.31 8.65
C ALA A 7 -0.11 -3.57 7.78
N GLY A 8 -1.04 -3.73 6.83
CA GLY A 8 -1.07 -4.90 5.94
C GLY A 8 0.02 -4.88 4.88
N PHE A 9 0.48 -6.06 4.50
CA PHE A 9 1.35 -6.22 3.33
C PHE A 9 0.62 -5.83 2.03
N PRO A 10 1.36 -5.40 0.98
CA PRO A 10 0.78 -5.28 -0.35
C PRO A 10 0.01 -6.54 -0.73
N ARG A 11 -1.09 -6.40 -1.47
CA ARG A 11 -1.94 -7.50 -1.94
C ARG A 11 -2.83 -8.16 -0.88
N THR A 12 -2.99 -7.56 0.28
CA THR A 12 -3.97 -8.00 1.30
C THR A 12 -5.34 -7.30 1.18
N GLY A 13 -5.59 -6.59 0.08
CA GLY A 13 -6.81 -5.81 -0.14
C GLY A 13 -6.66 -4.33 0.19
N THR A 14 -5.43 -3.82 0.13
CA THR A 14 -5.09 -2.43 0.51
C THR A 14 -5.80 -1.38 -0.34
N ALA A 15 -6.04 -1.63 -1.63
CA ALA A 15 -6.80 -0.72 -2.49
C ALA A 15 -8.29 -0.67 -2.11
N SER A 16 -8.91 -1.82 -1.83
CA SER A 16 -10.28 -1.88 -1.30
C SER A 16 -10.39 -1.15 0.03
N MET A 17 -9.39 -1.31 0.89
CA MET A 17 -9.31 -0.63 2.18
C MET A 17 -9.13 0.88 2.03
N LYS A 18 -8.30 1.35 1.07
CA LYS A 18 -8.19 2.78 0.72
C LYS A 18 -9.55 3.35 0.36
N ALA A 19 -10.25 2.73 -0.59
CA ALA A 19 -11.57 3.18 -1.00
C ALA A 19 -12.59 3.18 0.16
N ALA A 20 -12.55 2.16 1.03
CA ALA A 20 -13.41 2.08 2.19
C ALA A 20 -13.14 3.22 3.18
N LEU A 21 -11.88 3.50 3.50
CA LEU A 21 -11.50 4.58 4.41
C LEU A 21 -11.92 5.96 3.88
N GLU A 22 -11.77 6.20 2.59
CA GLU A 22 -12.18 7.46 1.96
C GLU A 22 -13.71 7.64 2.02
N ARG A 23 -14.50 6.60 1.78
CA ARG A 23 -15.97 6.61 1.92
C ARG A 23 -16.43 6.84 3.36
N LEU A 24 -15.67 6.36 4.33
CA LEU A 24 -15.95 6.58 5.76
C LEU A 24 -15.46 7.95 6.28
N GLY A 25 -14.93 8.83 5.42
CA GLY A 25 -14.45 10.16 5.80
C GLY A 25 -13.06 10.15 6.47
N PHE A 26 -12.26 9.09 6.28
CA PHE A 26 -10.87 9.00 6.73
C PHE A 26 -9.87 9.35 5.60
N GLY A 27 -10.35 9.84 4.47
CA GLY A 27 -9.52 10.27 3.35
C GLY A 27 -8.97 11.70 3.50
N PRO A 28 -8.04 12.10 2.63
CA PRO A 28 -7.38 11.23 1.63
C PRO A 28 -6.53 10.13 2.26
N CYS A 29 -6.47 8.97 1.60
CA CYS A 29 -5.72 7.81 2.06
C CYS A 29 -4.46 7.60 1.21
N TYR A 30 -3.27 7.69 1.83
CA TYR A 30 -2.00 7.42 1.16
C TYR A 30 -1.87 5.95 0.77
N HIS A 31 -1.42 5.70 -0.45
CA HIS A 31 -1.23 4.36 -1.00
C HIS A 31 -0.10 4.39 -2.04
N MET A 32 0.43 3.26 -2.49
CA MET A 32 1.41 3.23 -3.59
C MET A 32 0.90 3.99 -4.84
N PHE A 33 -0.40 3.97 -5.07
CA PHE A 33 -1.00 4.71 -6.19
C PHE A 33 -0.74 6.23 -6.13
N GLU A 34 -0.62 6.81 -4.93
CA GLU A 34 -0.27 8.23 -4.78
C GLU A 34 1.13 8.53 -5.32
N ILE A 35 2.08 7.62 -5.13
CA ILE A 35 3.44 7.76 -5.69
C ILE A 35 3.44 7.59 -7.21
N ILE A 36 2.59 6.69 -7.72
CA ILE A 36 2.45 6.45 -9.15
C ILE A 36 1.82 7.66 -9.85
N THR A 37 0.80 8.26 -9.23
CA THR A 37 0.05 9.39 -9.81
C THR A 37 0.71 10.75 -9.54
N HIS A 38 1.51 10.85 -8.47
CA HIS A 38 2.23 12.05 -8.05
C HIS A 38 3.72 11.72 -7.89
N PRO A 39 4.51 11.66 -8.98
CA PRO A 39 5.91 11.25 -8.92
C PRO A 39 6.81 12.09 -8.02
N ASP A 40 6.41 13.34 -7.71
CA ASP A 40 7.07 14.22 -6.74
C ASP A 40 7.00 13.68 -5.30
N HIS A 41 6.03 12.82 -4.98
CA HIS A 41 5.96 12.16 -3.68
C HIS A 41 7.14 11.21 -3.42
N VAL A 42 7.82 10.74 -4.46
CA VAL A 42 9.03 9.92 -4.34
C VAL A 42 10.05 10.57 -3.40
N ASP A 43 10.24 11.89 -3.51
CA ASP A 43 11.23 12.62 -2.71
C ASP A 43 10.95 12.60 -1.21
N ARG A 44 9.70 12.37 -0.81
CA ARG A 44 9.31 12.21 0.60
C ARG A 44 9.89 10.94 1.22
N TRP A 45 10.09 9.89 0.40
CA TRP A 45 10.47 8.55 0.82
C TRP A 45 11.93 8.19 0.61
N LEU A 46 12.63 8.85 -0.32
CA LEU A 46 14.02 8.51 -0.67
C LEU A 46 14.99 8.44 0.51
N PRO A 47 14.90 9.31 1.54
CA PRO A 47 15.80 9.20 2.68
C PRO A 47 15.73 7.84 3.38
N ALA A 48 14.56 7.20 3.39
CA ALA A 48 14.39 5.87 3.96
C ALA A 48 15.15 4.77 3.21
N ALA A 49 15.50 4.97 1.94
CA ALA A 49 16.28 3.97 1.18
C ALA A 49 17.66 3.70 1.81
N THR A 50 18.23 4.68 2.51
CA THR A 50 19.52 4.58 3.22
C THR A 50 19.35 4.38 4.72
N GLY A 51 18.13 4.20 5.21
CA GLY A 51 17.85 4.01 6.64
C GLY A 51 17.72 5.31 7.43
N ALA A 52 17.65 6.46 6.78
CA ALA A 52 17.41 7.72 7.47
C ALA A 52 15.99 7.78 8.06
N THR A 53 15.87 8.40 9.23
CA THR A 53 14.58 8.69 9.85
C THR A 53 13.78 9.67 9.00
N LEU A 54 12.49 9.39 8.84
CA LEU A 54 11.58 10.23 8.08
C LEU A 54 10.87 11.24 9.00
N ASP A 55 10.64 12.41 8.48
CA ASP A 55 9.69 13.37 9.04
C ASP A 55 8.26 12.96 8.60
N TRP A 56 7.54 12.30 9.51
CA TRP A 56 6.22 11.74 9.22
C TRP A 56 5.18 12.80 8.88
N ASP A 57 5.23 13.98 9.47
CA ASP A 57 4.32 15.07 9.15
C ASP A 57 4.54 15.58 7.72
N ARG A 58 5.79 15.58 7.27
CA ARG A 58 6.11 15.90 5.87
C ARG A 58 5.71 14.77 4.92
N VAL A 59 6.00 13.52 5.27
CA VAL A 59 5.70 12.36 4.41
C VAL A 59 4.20 12.20 4.21
N MET A 60 3.41 12.36 5.29
CA MET A 60 1.96 12.19 5.31
C MET A 60 1.19 13.50 5.12
N ALA A 61 1.87 14.59 4.74
CA ALA A 61 1.21 15.89 4.53
C ALA A 61 0.04 15.78 3.55
N GLY A 62 -1.15 16.22 3.98
CA GLY A 62 -2.38 16.17 3.19
C GLY A 62 -3.19 14.87 3.33
N TYR A 63 -2.70 13.86 4.06
CA TYR A 63 -3.37 12.57 4.22
C TYR A 63 -3.85 12.33 5.64
N HIS A 64 -4.98 11.66 5.78
CA HIS A 64 -5.60 11.33 7.06
C HIS A 64 -5.58 9.84 7.37
N SER A 65 -5.32 9.02 6.38
CA SER A 65 -5.06 7.58 6.52
C SER A 65 -3.98 7.13 5.55
N CYS A 66 -3.46 5.92 5.76
CA CYS A 66 -2.53 5.29 4.83
C CYS A 66 -2.75 3.78 4.76
N GLN A 67 -2.46 3.22 3.59
CA GLN A 67 -2.49 1.79 3.31
C GLN A 67 -1.34 1.44 2.36
N ASP A 68 -1.01 0.15 2.27
CA ASP A 68 0.01 -0.36 1.36
C ASP A 68 1.44 0.14 1.63
N TRP A 69 2.41 -0.45 0.94
CA TRP A 69 3.79 0.04 0.97
C TRP A 69 3.92 1.34 0.16
N PRO A 70 4.87 2.22 0.52
CA PRO A 70 5.84 2.08 1.63
C PRO A 70 5.24 2.33 3.02
N ALA A 71 4.11 3.04 3.15
CA ALA A 71 3.56 3.44 4.45
C ALA A 71 3.30 2.25 5.39
N GLY A 72 2.67 1.19 4.88
CA GLY A 72 2.35 0.00 5.66
C GLY A 72 3.57 -0.78 6.16
N PHE A 73 4.75 -0.59 5.56
CA PHE A 73 5.98 -1.13 6.12
C PHE A 73 6.40 -0.39 7.39
N PHE A 74 6.26 0.93 7.41
CA PHE A 74 6.61 1.80 8.54
C PHE A 74 5.46 1.96 9.56
N TRP A 75 4.56 0.97 9.62
CA TRP A 75 3.39 1.02 10.50
C TRP A 75 3.76 1.30 11.97
N LYS A 76 4.88 0.77 12.45
CA LYS A 76 5.32 0.92 13.83
C LYS A 76 5.74 2.35 14.13
N GLU A 77 6.61 2.91 13.32
CA GLU A 77 7.07 4.29 13.42
C GLU A 77 5.90 5.28 13.26
N LEU A 78 4.97 4.98 12.35
CA LEU A 78 3.75 5.77 12.20
C LEU A 78 2.85 5.66 13.43
N ALA A 79 2.69 4.47 14.01
CA ALA A 79 1.90 4.28 15.24
C ALA A 79 2.51 4.96 16.47
N GLU A 80 3.84 5.11 16.50
CA GLU A 80 4.58 5.88 17.51
C GLU A 80 4.42 7.39 17.28
N ALA A 81 4.53 7.86 16.04
CA ALA A 81 4.36 9.27 15.67
C ALA A 81 2.91 9.77 15.85
N TYR A 82 1.94 8.88 15.63
CA TYR A 82 0.51 9.19 15.73
C TYR A 82 -0.20 8.28 16.75
N PRO A 83 0.04 8.47 18.07
CA PRO A 83 -0.43 7.54 19.10
C PRO A 83 -1.95 7.43 19.22
N GLN A 84 -2.71 8.40 18.69
CA GLN A 84 -4.17 8.37 18.66
C GLN A 84 -4.74 7.67 17.41
N ALA A 85 -3.91 7.38 16.41
CA ALA A 85 -4.39 6.72 15.19
C ALA A 85 -4.76 5.25 15.48
N LYS A 86 -5.86 4.80 14.90
CA LYS A 86 -6.23 3.39 14.82
C LYS A 86 -5.33 2.68 13.80
N VAL A 87 -5.06 1.40 14.01
CA VAL A 87 -4.26 0.60 13.08
C VAL A 87 -5.12 -0.53 12.52
N VAL A 88 -5.12 -0.69 11.20
CA VAL A 88 -5.81 -1.79 10.52
C VAL A 88 -4.77 -2.66 9.83
N LEU A 89 -4.66 -3.90 10.30
CA LEU A 89 -3.85 -4.94 9.68
C LEU A 89 -4.71 -5.72 8.71
N THR A 90 -4.65 -5.37 7.42
CA THR A 90 -5.33 -6.16 6.40
C THR A 90 -4.64 -7.50 6.22
N VAL A 91 -5.43 -8.58 6.25
CA VAL A 91 -4.95 -9.96 6.09
C VAL A 91 -5.79 -10.71 5.05
N ARG A 92 -5.26 -11.82 4.61
CA ARG A 92 -5.95 -12.82 3.78
C ARG A 92 -5.27 -14.17 3.94
N ASP A 93 -5.80 -15.21 3.30
CA ASP A 93 -5.13 -16.50 3.20
C ASP A 93 -3.68 -16.34 2.70
N PRO A 94 -2.66 -16.84 3.43
CA PRO A 94 -1.25 -16.58 3.10
C PRO A 94 -0.81 -17.14 1.75
N HIS A 95 -1.37 -18.28 1.31
CA HIS A 95 -1.03 -18.88 0.01
C HIS A 95 -1.64 -18.08 -1.14
N ARG A 96 -2.89 -17.60 -0.98
CA ARG A 96 -3.51 -16.69 -1.93
C ARG A 96 -2.82 -15.33 -1.96
N TRP A 97 -2.35 -14.86 -0.79
CA TRP A 97 -1.51 -13.68 -0.73
C TRP A 97 -0.23 -13.86 -1.53
N TYR A 98 0.50 -14.97 -1.30
CA TYR A 98 1.74 -15.26 -2.01
C TYR A 98 1.54 -15.28 -3.53
N ALA A 99 0.54 -15.98 -4.02
CA ALA A 99 0.24 -16.03 -5.46
C ALA A 99 0.02 -14.63 -6.07
N SER A 100 -0.65 -13.73 -5.33
CA SER A 100 -0.88 -12.35 -5.76
C SER A 100 0.36 -11.46 -5.62
N PHE A 101 1.13 -11.64 -4.55
CA PHE A 101 2.37 -10.92 -4.29
C PHE A 101 3.45 -11.29 -5.32
N ARG A 102 3.63 -12.58 -5.60
CA ARG A 102 4.53 -13.09 -6.64
C ARG A 102 4.18 -12.49 -8.01
N TRP A 103 2.89 -12.43 -8.35
CA TRP A 103 2.46 -11.78 -9.60
C TRP A 103 2.91 -10.31 -9.65
N LEU A 104 2.69 -9.55 -8.58
CA LEU A 104 3.11 -8.15 -8.50
C LEU A 104 4.63 -7.98 -8.64
N THR A 105 5.41 -8.80 -7.93
CA THR A 105 6.87 -8.69 -7.92
C THR A 105 7.53 -9.23 -9.19
N SER A 106 6.88 -10.17 -9.90
CA SER A 106 7.36 -10.72 -11.16
C SER A 106 7.04 -9.86 -12.38
N GLN A 107 6.19 -8.84 -12.25
CA GLN A 107 5.85 -7.92 -13.35
C GLN A 107 7.05 -7.03 -13.74
N ALA A 108 8.06 -7.72 -14.28
CA ALA A 108 9.27 -7.06 -14.77
C ALA A 108 9.03 -6.17 -16.02
N GLY A 109 7.82 -6.25 -16.61
CA GLY A 109 7.52 -5.55 -17.87
C GLY A 109 7.67 -4.04 -17.80
N ILE A 110 7.09 -3.42 -16.79
CA ILE A 110 7.15 -1.95 -16.58
C ILE A 110 8.58 -1.47 -16.31
N ARG A 111 9.40 -2.29 -15.66
CA ARG A 111 10.80 -1.93 -15.36
C ARG A 111 11.74 -2.07 -16.54
N ARG A 112 11.34 -2.79 -17.57
CA ARG A 112 12.10 -2.95 -18.82
C ARG A 112 11.80 -1.87 -19.84
N VAL A 113 10.75 -1.08 -19.60
CA VAL A 113 10.47 0.08 -20.44
C VAL A 113 11.46 1.18 -20.07
N ASP A 114 12.29 1.57 -21.02
CA ASP A 114 13.15 2.72 -20.83
C ASP A 114 12.27 3.98 -20.76
N PRO A 115 12.41 4.80 -19.69
CA PRO A 115 11.64 6.03 -19.60
C PRO A 115 11.82 6.95 -20.82
N GLU A 116 12.98 6.92 -21.48
CA GLU A 116 13.23 7.73 -22.69
C GLU A 116 12.42 7.26 -23.90
N GLU A 117 12.10 5.96 -23.95
CA GLU A 117 11.28 5.36 -25.01
C GLU A 117 9.78 5.40 -24.70
N ALA A 118 9.42 5.77 -23.46
CA ALA A 118 8.02 5.81 -23.01
C ALA A 118 7.30 7.07 -23.51
N PRO A 119 5.96 6.99 -23.69
CA PRO A 119 5.13 8.17 -23.93
C PRO A 119 5.38 9.27 -22.87
N GLU A 120 5.35 10.53 -23.29
CA GLU A 120 5.72 11.67 -22.43
C GLU A 120 4.91 11.73 -21.14
N ASN A 121 3.62 11.39 -21.18
CA ASN A 121 2.72 11.34 -20.03
C ASN A 121 3.01 10.20 -19.05
N VAL A 122 3.75 9.15 -19.46
CA VAL A 122 4.10 7.98 -18.65
C VAL A 122 5.51 8.11 -18.04
N ARG A 123 6.37 8.86 -18.69
CA ARG A 123 7.79 9.03 -18.33
C ARG A 123 8.01 9.41 -16.87
N PRO A 124 7.33 10.45 -16.31
CA PRO A 124 7.55 10.84 -14.92
C PRO A 124 7.24 9.73 -13.92
N MET A 125 6.20 8.92 -14.18
CA MET A 125 5.85 7.76 -13.36
C MET A 125 6.95 6.70 -13.40
N LEU A 126 7.45 6.34 -14.59
CA LEU A 126 8.51 5.33 -14.74
C LEU A 126 9.82 5.78 -14.06
N GLU A 127 10.18 7.04 -14.20
CA GLU A 127 11.33 7.65 -13.52
C GLU A 127 11.14 7.64 -12.00
N GLY A 128 9.93 8.00 -11.51
CA GLY A 128 9.58 7.95 -10.11
C GLY A 128 9.70 6.53 -9.55
N MET A 129 9.13 5.54 -10.24
CA MET A 129 9.22 4.15 -9.83
C MET A 129 10.65 3.61 -9.87
N ARG A 130 11.48 4.02 -10.85
CA ARG A 130 12.90 3.68 -10.89
C ARG A 130 13.64 4.24 -9.67
N ARG A 131 13.37 5.48 -9.29
CA ARG A 131 13.95 6.13 -8.10
C ARG A 131 13.51 5.45 -6.79
N MET A 132 12.31 4.88 -6.74
CA MET A 132 11.80 4.14 -5.58
C MET A 132 12.43 2.74 -5.41
N GLN A 133 13.03 2.17 -6.46
CA GLN A 133 13.56 0.79 -6.42
C GLN A 133 14.51 0.51 -5.24
N PRO A 134 15.48 1.37 -4.88
CA PRO A 134 16.35 1.12 -3.73
C PRO A 134 15.59 0.98 -2.41
N LEU A 135 14.57 1.82 -2.21
CA LEU A 135 13.68 1.71 -1.04
C LEU A 135 12.89 0.41 -1.07
N LEU A 136 12.17 0.13 -2.15
CA LEU A 136 11.38 -1.10 -2.27
C LEU A 136 12.21 -2.36 -2.11
N ALA A 137 13.45 -2.35 -2.62
CA ALA A 137 14.40 -3.44 -2.42
C ALA A 137 14.81 -3.59 -0.94
N ARG A 138 15.02 -2.49 -0.23
CA ARG A 138 15.26 -2.50 1.21
C ARG A 138 14.07 -3.09 1.96
N LEU A 139 12.86 -2.56 1.72
CA LEU A 139 11.64 -3.03 2.39
C LEU A 139 11.43 -4.54 2.18
N GLY A 140 11.62 -5.01 0.95
CA GLY A 140 11.51 -6.45 0.65
C GLY A 140 12.55 -7.30 1.38
N ARG A 141 13.80 -6.83 1.48
CA ARG A 141 14.84 -7.55 2.24
C ARG A 141 14.54 -7.62 3.73
N GLU A 142 14.01 -6.57 4.30
CA GLU A 142 13.70 -6.52 5.73
C GLU A 142 12.42 -7.28 6.07
N ALA A 143 11.38 -7.17 5.24
CA ALA A 143 10.08 -7.75 5.54
C ALA A 143 9.90 -9.19 5.05
N ILE A 144 10.48 -9.56 3.91
CA ILE A 144 10.22 -10.86 3.25
C ILE A 144 11.43 -11.78 3.40
N SER A 145 12.60 -11.39 2.88
CA SER A 145 13.80 -12.22 2.89
C SER A 145 15.04 -11.36 2.69
N PRO A 146 16.15 -11.61 3.41
CA PRO A 146 17.41 -10.89 3.21
C PRO A 146 17.95 -10.96 1.77
N ASP A 147 17.63 -12.05 1.06
CA ASP A 147 18.03 -12.28 -0.32
C ASP A 147 17.02 -11.74 -1.34
N TRP A 148 15.96 -11.09 -0.86
CA TRP A 148 14.90 -10.62 -1.73
C TRP A 148 15.40 -9.61 -2.77
N ARG A 149 15.06 -9.88 -4.01
CA ARG A 149 15.27 -8.96 -5.12
C ARG A 149 13.98 -8.82 -5.91
N PHE A 150 13.70 -7.64 -6.25
CA PHE A 150 12.51 -7.37 -7.04
C PHE A 150 12.67 -8.01 -8.44
N GLY A 151 11.71 -8.81 -8.89
CA GLY A 151 11.77 -9.58 -10.15
C GLY A 151 12.27 -11.01 -10.00
N GLU A 152 12.78 -11.37 -8.81
CA GLU A 152 13.14 -12.75 -8.49
C GLU A 152 12.05 -13.38 -7.62
N GLU A 153 11.83 -14.67 -7.79
CA GLU A 153 10.86 -15.41 -7.00
C GLU A 153 11.45 -15.76 -5.63
N VAL A 154 10.71 -15.48 -4.57
CA VAL A 154 10.97 -16.00 -3.23
C VAL A 154 10.24 -17.32 -3.09
N PRO A 155 10.83 -18.37 -2.49
CA PRO A 155 10.13 -19.60 -2.18
C PRO A 155 8.86 -19.35 -1.36
N GLU A 156 7.76 -20.01 -1.73
CA GLU A 156 6.45 -19.79 -1.09
C GLU A 156 6.49 -19.95 0.42
N ALA A 157 7.13 -21.02 0.91
CA ALA A 157 7.26 -21.26 2.35
C ALA A 157 7.91 -20.08 3.07
N GLN A 158 8.98 -19.49 2.50
CA GLN A 158 9.69 -18.36 3.09
C GLN A 158 8.81 -17.09 3.11
N ALA A 159 8.07 -16.84 2.04
CA ALA A 159 7.16 -15.70 1.96
C ALA A 159 5.98 -15.85 2.93
N VAL A 160 5.40 -17.04 3.02
CA VAL A 160 4.31 -17.37 3.97
C VAL A 160 4.79 -17.24 5.42
N ASP A 161 5.99 -17.70 5.74
CA ASP A 161 6.59 -17.52 7.07
C ASP A 161 6.81 -16.03 7.38
N ALA A 162 7.26 -15.24 6.41
CA ALA A 162 7.40 -13.80 6.58
C ALA A 162 6.04 -13.12 6.85
N PHE A 163 5.00 -13.55 6.14
CA PHE A 163 3.63 -13.07 6.36
C PHE A 163 3.16 -13.36 7.80
N HIS A 164 3.36 -14.59 8.27
CA HIS A 164 2.97 -14.96 9.63
C HIS A 164 3.76 -14.19 10.70
N ARG A 165 5.09 -14.04 10.52
CA ARG A 165 5.91 -13.23 11.43
C ARG A 165 5.44 -11.79 11.50
N HIS A 166 5.10 -11.19 10.35
CA HIS A 166 4.58 -9.83 10.29
C HIS A 166 3.25 -9.70 11.05
N VAL A 167 2.29 -10.59 10.79
CA VAL A 167 1.00 -10.59 11.49
C VAL A 167 1.18 -10.75 13.00
N ALA A 168 2.06 -11.65 13.43
CA ALA A 168 2.37 -11.84 14.85
C ALA A 168 2.98 -10.57 15.47
N ALA A 169 3.98 -9.98 14.81
CA ALA A 169 4.66 -8.77 15.31
C ALA A 169 3.69 -7.58 15.49
N VAL A 170 2.76 -7.37 14.53
CA VAL A 170 1.76 -6.30 14.67
C VAL A 170 0.83 -6.57 15.85
N ARG A 171 0.35 -7.81 16.00
CA ARG A 171 -0.54 -8.20 17.10
C ARG A 171 0.11 -8.09 18.49
N GLU A 172 1.39 -8.40 18.58
CA GLU A 172 2.13 -8.36 19.84
C GLU A 172 2.51 -6.93 20.24
N THR A 173 2.63 -6.03 19.28
CA THR A 173 3.09 -4.65 19.52
C THR A 173 1.95 -3.71 19.91
N LEU A 174 0.75 -3.93 19.35
CA LEU A 174 -0.36 -2.99 19.49
C LEU A 174 -1.45 -3.51 20.42
N PRO A 175 -2.01 -2.66 21.29
CA PRO A 175 -3.11 -3.05 22.15
C PRO A 175 -4.40 -3.27 21.33
N ALA A 176 -5.29 -4.12 21.84
CA ALA A 176 -6.49 -4.56 21.12
C ALA A 176 -7.49 -3.44 20.78
N ASP A 177 -7.50 -2.36 21.55
CA ASP A 177 -8.34 -1.18 21.31
C ASP A 177 -7.81 -0.28 20.19
N ARG A 178 -6.53 -0.45 19.81
CA ARG A 178 -5.89 0.27 18.69
C ARG A 178 -5.74 -0.55 17.41
N LEU A 179 -5.93 -1.87 17.46
CA LEU A 179 -5.67 -2.78 16.34
C LEU A 179 -6.92 -3.52 15.89
N LEU A 180 -7.25 -3.41 14.61
CA LEU A 180 -8.16 -4.32 13.92
C LEU A 180 -7.36 -5.22 12.96
N VAL A 181 -7.46 -6.54 13.13
CA VAL A 181 -7.00 -7.50 12.11
C VAL A 181 -8.20 -7.80 11.22
N PHE A 182 -8.06 -7.53 9.93
CA PHE A 182 -9.21 -7.41 9.04
C PHE A 182 -8.99 -8.09 7.68
N ASP A 183 -9.88 -9.00 7.33
CA ASP A 183 -10.02 -9.48 5.96
C ASP A 183 -11.10 -8.63 5.26
N VAL A 184 -10.79 -8.02 4.13
CA VAL A 184 -11.73 -7.15 3.41
C VAL A 184 -13.04 -7.84 3.01
N ARG A 185 -13.06 -9.17 3.02
CA ARG A 185 -14.28 -9.97 2.79
C ARG A 185 -15.27 -9.93 3.95
N GLU A 186 -14.86 -9.47 5.13
CA GLU A 186 -15.73 -9.29 6.29
C GLU A 186 -16.70 -8.13 6.13
N GLY A 187 -16.47 -7.24 5.15
CA GLY A 187 -17.36 -6.12 4.85
C GLY A 187 -17.30 -4.98 5.86
N TRP A 188 -18.33 -4.15 5.87
CA TRP A 188 -18.34 -2.89 6.62
C TRP A 188 -18.38 -3.05 8.14
N GLU A 189 -19.17 -3.99 8.64
CA GLU A 189 -19.53 -4.02 10.08
C GLU A 189 -18.33 -4.04 11.05
N PRO A 190 -17.31 -4.92 10.91
CA PRO A 190 -16.19 -4.92 11.84
C PRO A 190 -15.33 -3.66 11.72
N LEU A 191 -15.17 -3.14 10.50
CA LEU A 191 -14.42 -1.92 10.25
C LEU A 191 -15.10 -0.70 10.87
N CYS A 192 -16.41 -0.53 10.61
CA CYS A 192 -17.18 0.60 11.10
C CYS A 192 -17.29 0.59 12.62
N ARG A 193 -17.50 -0.59 13.22
CA ARG A 193 -17.50 -0.75 14.68
C ARG A 193 -16.17 -0.36 15.30
N PHE A 194 -15.06 -0.76 14.68
CA PHE A 194 -13.70 -0.42 15.16
C PHE A 194 -13.41 1.07 15.04
N LEU A 195 -13.85 1.70 13.95
CA LEU A 195 -13.62 3.13 13.68
C LEU A 195 -14.64 4.07 14.34
N ASP A 196 -15.69 3.49 14.98
CA ASP A 196 -16.80 4.22 15.62
C ASP A 196 -17.54 5.15 14.63
N VAL A 197 -17.98 4.56 13.52
CA VAL A 197 -18.74 5.23 12.45
C VAL A 197 -19.90 4.37 11.99
N ASP A 198 -20.90 4.99 11.36
CA ASP A 198 -22.05 4.29 10.80
C ASP A 198 -21.66 3.40 9.61
N VAL A 199 -22.39 2.30 9.44
CA VAL A 199 -22.24 1.40 8.29
C VAL A 199 -22.90 2.04 7.07
N PRO A 200 -22.18 2.22 5.95
CA PRO A 200 -22.77 2.74 4.71
C PRO A 200 -23.83 1.80 4.12
N ASP A 201 -24.85 2.38 3.52
CA ASP A 201 -25.88 1.62 2.78
C ASP A 201 -25.43 1.34 1.33
N GLU A 202 -24.26 0.73 1.21
CA GLU A 202 -23.68 0.30 -0.07
C GLU A 202 -22.77 -0.92 0.15
N PRO A 203 -22.50 -1.73 -0.87
CA PRO A 203 -21.54 -2.83 -0.77
C PRO A 203 -20.14 -2.34 -0.40
N PHE A 204 -19.40 -3.18 0.38
CA PHE A 204 -18.00 -2.93 0.66
C PHE A 204 -17.19 -2.92 -0.66
N PRO A 205 -16.26 -1.96 -0.86
CA PRO A 205 -15.49 -1.88 -2.11
C PRO A 205 -14.62 -3.12 -2.30
N HIS A 206 -14.80 -3.78 -3.43
CA HIS A 206 -13.98 -4.91 -3.86
C HIS A 206 -13.20 -4.53 -5.12
N LEU A 207 -12.02 -3.94 -4.91
CA LEU A 207 -11.16 -3.54 -6.02
C LEU A 207 -10.19 -4.68 -6.37
N ASN A 208 -10.26 -5.12 -7.64
CA ASN A 208 -9.26 -6.01 -8.19
C ASN A 208 -8.03 -5.18 -8.60
N GLU A 209 -7.05 -5.04 -7.71
CA GLU A 209 -5.85 -4.25 -7.98
C GLU A 209 -5.12 -4.65 -9.27
N ARG A 210 -5.21 -5.93 -9.68
CA ARG A 210 -4.64 -6.40 -10.94
C ARG A 210 -5.32 -5.76 -12.13
N GLU A 211 -6.63 -5.69 -12.09
CA GLU A 211 -7.47 -5.05 -13.13
C GLU A 211 -7.32 -3.54 -13.11
N VAL A 212 -7.32 -2.94 -11.92
CA VAL A 212 -7.06 -1.51 -11.73
C VAL A 212 -5.69 -1.12 -12.33
N MET A 213 -4.64 -1.88 -12.03
CA MET A 213 -3.31 -1.62 -12.60
C MET A 213 -3.27 -1.84 -14.11
N ALA A 214 -3.92 -2.89 -14.63
CA ALA A 214 -3.97 -3.15 -16.07
C ALA A 214 -4.66 -2.01 -16.82
N ASN A 215 -5.82 -1.57 -16.33
CA ASN A 215 -6.55 -0.44 -16.93
C ASN A 215 -5.75 0.85 -16.86
N MET A 216 -5.08 1.12 -15.73
CA MET A 216 -4.20 2.28 -15.58
C MET A 216 -3.10 2.29 -16.64
N PHE A 217 -2.42 1.15 -16.85
CA PHE A 217 -1.35 1.06 -17.86
C PHE A 217 -1.88 1.18 -19.28
N GLU A 218 -3.05 0.61 -19.56
CA GLU A 218 -3.68 0.71 -20.87
C GLU A 218 -4.06 2.17 -21.20
N GLU A 219 -4.68 2.88 -20.27
CA GLU A 219 -5.02 4.30 -20.46
C GLU A 219 -3.77 5.17 -20.63
N MET A 220 -2.74 4.92 -19.84
CA MET A 220 -1.46 5.62 -19.97
C MET A 220 -0.80 5.36 -21.32
N ALA A 221 -0.80 4.11 -21.81
CA ALA A 221 -0.23 3.74 -23.11
C ALA A 221 -0.95 4.45 -24.28
N HIS A 222 -2.25 4.76 -24.12
CA HIS A 222 -3.05 5.48 -25.14
C HIS A 222 -3.04 7.01 -24.97
N GLY A 223 -2.18 7.55 -24.11
CA GLY A 223 -2.07 9.00 -23.87
C GLY A 223 -3.20 9.58 -23.03
N GLY A 224 -4.01 8.72 -22.39
CA GLY A 224 -5.04 9.09 -21.44
C GLY A 224 -4.48 9.73 -20.16
N ARG A 225 -5.32 10.47 -19.44
CA ARG A 225 -5.02 10.84 -18.05
C ARG A 225 -5.10 9.60 -17.18
N LEU A 226 -4.29 9.58 -16.12
CA LEU A 226 -4.47 8.57 -15.08
C LEU A 226 -5.93 8.56 -14.62
N PRO A 227 -6.61 7.40 -14.66
CA PRO A 227 -8.01 7.33 -14.24
C PRO A 227 -8.12 7.72 -12.76
N ASP A 228 -9.23 8.29 -12.39
CA ASP A 228 -9.62 8.39 -10.99
C ASP A 228 -9.94 6.98 -10.48
N LEU A 229 -8.91 6.31 -9.99
CA LEU A 229 -8.94 4.89 -9.62
C LEU A 229 -9.89 4.60 -8.46
N PHE A 230 -10.35 5.64 -7.75
CA PHE A 230 -11.07 5.48 -6.49
C PHE A 230 -12.40 6.24 -6.43
N GLY A 231 -12.76 6.95 -7.51
CA GLY A 231 -14.04 7.68 -7.59
C GLY A 231 -14.19 8.72 -6.49
N ALA A 232 -13.15 9.50 -6.26
CA ALA A 232 -13.22 10.60 -5.31
C ALA A 232 -14.21 11.62 -5.84
N GLY A 233 -15.46 11.52 -5.40
CA GLY A 233 -16.39 12.64 -5.41
C GLY A 233 -15.76 13.75 -4.56
N HIS A 234 -15.41 14.84 -5.24
CA HIS A 234 -15.13 16.13 -4.58
C HIS A 234 -16.40 16.71 -4.01
#